data_a498242434026a8ad25fc3b5e684476e
#
_entry.id   a498242434026a8ad25fc3b5e684476e
#
_cell.length_a   1.000
_cell.length_b   1.000
_cell.length_c   1.000
_cell.angle_alpha   90.00
_cell.angle_beta   90.00
_cell.angle_gamma   90.00
#
_symmetry.space_group_name_H-M   'P 1'
#
loop_
_entity.id
_entity.type
_entity.pdbx_description
1 polymer ?
#
loop_
_entity_poly.entity_id
_entity_poly.type
_entity_poly.pdbx_seq_one_letter_code
_entity_poly.pdbx_strand_id
1 'polypeptide(L)'
;MSEDLKHVNDLSSRGLDHLMQPVYDFLGCRTPQAWLDAATENLELLIQDHANCEKKAAGTAMNLMFRYSFFTDLQVKLAQLVREEMLHYEQVLEFMAKRGQEWKAVSAGRYAGGLRKEIRTYEPEALVDVLIIGAFVEARSCERFAALSPIVDEELGRYYRYLLKSEARHFEDYLALAKDVATTAEMKNPDEDIAERIAHIRQVEADLIQSPDKQFRFHSGVPA
;
A
#
# COMPACT_ATOMS: atom_id res chain seq x y z
N MET A 1 20.22 12.77 -3.29
CA MET A 1 19.19 12.60 -4.34
C MET A 1 19.83 11.78 -5.41
N SER A 2 19.45 10.50 -5.55
CA SER A 2 20.00 9.64 -6.58
C SER A 2 19.73 10.22 -7.97
N GLU A 3 20.59 9.95 -8.95
CA GLU A 3 20.39 10.40 -10.34
C GLU A 3 19.07 9.90 -10.93
N ASP A 4 18.51 8.84 -10.37
CA ASP A 4 17.26 8.21 -10.81
C ASP A 4 16.03 9.13 -10.67
N LEU A 5 16.00 10.05 -9.68
CA LEU A 5 14.93 11.04 -9.55
C LEU A 5 14.97 12.15 -10.61
N LYS A 6 16.07 12.29 -11.35
CA LYS A 6 16.20 13.30 -12.42
C LYS A 6 15.52 12.89 -13.72
N HIS A 7 15.19 11.62 -13.90
CA HIS A 7 14.58 11.08 -15.12
C HIS A 7 13.13 10.61 -14.92
N VAL A 8 12.43 11.11 -13.89
CA VAL A 8 10.97 10.92 -13.81
C VAL A 8 10.34 11.66 -14.99
N ASN A 9 10.11 10.93 -16.09
CA ASN A 9 9.23 11.38 -17.14
C ASN A 9 7.87 11.69 -16.48
N ASP A 10 7.52 12.97 -16.41
CA ASP A 10 6.21 13.42 -15.95
C ASP A 10 5.17 12.67 -16.80
N LEU A 11 4.44 11.74 -16.16
CA LEU A 11 3.35 11.06 -16.82
C LEU A 11 2.39 12.16 -17.31
N SER A 12 2.10 12.19 -18.61
CA SER A 12 1.04 13.06 -19.11
C SER A 12 -0.23 12.77 -18.31
N SER A 13 -1.14 13.73 -18.19
CA SER A 13 -2.41 13.53 -17.46
C SER A 13 -3.13 12.25 -17.89
N ARG A 14 -3.14 11.94 -19.21
CA ARG A 14 -3.70 10.68 -19.76
C ARG A 14 -2.95 9.43 -19.29
N GLY A 15 -1.63 9.51 -19.16
CA GLY A 15 -0.81 8.40 -18.67
C GLY A 15 -1.05 8.12 -17.18
N LEU A 16 -1.25 9.17 -16.40
CA LEU A 16 -1.62 9.07 -15.00
C LEU A 16 -3.02 8.47 -14.83
N ASP A 17 -4.01 8.94 -15.58
CA ASP A 17 -5.38 8.42 -15.54
C ASP A 17 -5.40 6.92 -15.90
N HIS A 18 -4.66 6.52 -16.93
CA HIS A 18 -4.57 5.11 -17.33
C HIS A 18 -3.93 4.23 -16.26
N LEU A 19 -2.88 4.71 -15.59
CA LEU A 19 -2.21 4.02 -14.48
C LEU A 19 -3.13 3.86 -13.27
N MET A 20 -3.89 4.90 -12.95
CA MET A 20 -4.70 4.97 -11.74
C MET A 20 -6.08 4.32 -11.87
N GLN A 21 -6.61 4.15 -13.07
CA GLN A 21 -7.96 3.63 -13.25
C GLN A 21 -8.16 2.24 -12.62
N PRO A 22 -7.26 1.25 -12.82
CA PRO A 22 -7.39 -0.05 -12.14
C PRO A 22 -7.40 0.04 -10.61
N VAL A 23 -6.59 0.93 -10.03
CA VAL A 23 -6.55 1.18 -8.59
C VAL A 23 -7.89 1.73 -8.10
N TYR A 24 -8.45 2.70 -8.82
CA TYR A 24 -9.73 3.31 -8.49
C TYR A 24 -10.91 2.34 -8.60
N ASP A 25 -10.89 1.47 -9.59
CA ASP A 25 -11.93 0.45 -9.80
C ASP A 25 -11.85 -0.67 -8.74
N PHE A 26 -10.65 -0.92 -8.22
CA PHE A 26 -10.42 -1.92 -7.18
C PHE A 26 -10.87 -1.46 -5.79
N LEU A 27 -10.61 -0.20 -5.43
CA LEU A 27 -10.96 0.37 -4.12
C LEU A 27 -12.46 0.64 -3.99
N GLY A 28 -13.00 0.49 -2.77
CA GLY A 28 -14.41 0.75 -2.47
C GLY A 28 -14.77 2.22 -2.29
N CYS A 29 -13.79 3.08 -2.07
CA CYS A 29 -13.97 4.52 -1.89
C CYS A 29 -12.70 5.30 -2.21
N ARG A 30 -12.85 6.61 -2.42
CA ARG A 30 -11.73 7.56 -2.50
C ARG A 30 -11.34 8.04 -1.10
N THR A 31 -10.11 8.50 -0.95
CA THR A 31 -9.68 9.15 0.28
C THR A 31 -10.56 10.38 0.57
N PRO A 32 -11.15 10.49 1.77
CA PRO A 32 -11.98 11.64 2.15
C PRO A 32 -11.19 12.96 2.17
N GLN A 33 -11.82 14.05 1.75
CA GLN A 33 -11.19 15.38 1.75
C GLN A 33 -10.66 15.78 3.13
N ALA A 34 -11.41 15.48 4.21
CA ALA A 34 -10.98 15.78 5.57
C ALA A 34 -9.67 15.08 5.95
N TRP A 35 -9.38 13.89 5.39
CA TRP A 35 -8.08 13.25 5.57
C TRP A 35 -6.97 13.99 4.81
N LEU A 36 -7.23 14.45 3.60
CA LEU A 36 -6.26 15.23 2.81
C LEU A 36 -5.92 16.56 3.48
N ASP A 37 -6.93 17.24 4.04
CA ASP A 37 -6.74 18.48 4.79
C ASP A 37 -5.84 18.23 6.01
N ALA A 38 -6.14 17.19 6.81
CA ALA A 38 -5.32 16.81 7.96
C ALA A 38 -3.89 16.36 7.55
N ALA A 39 -3.72 15.76 6.38
CA ALA A 39 -2.41 15.35 5.87
C ALA A 39 -1.50 16.55 5.64
N THR A 40 -2.01 17.64 5.08
CA THR A 40 -1.27 18.88 4.85
C THR A 40 -0.92 19.60 6.16
N GLU A 41 -1.78 19.51 7.18
CA GLU A 41 -1.55 20.09 8.51
C GLU A 41 -0.57 19.24 9.36
N ASN A 42 -0.42 17.95 9.06
CA ASN A 42 0.41 17.01 9.82
C ASN A 42 1.54 16.39 8.99
N LEU A 43 2.19 17.18 8.14
CA LEU A 43 3.13 16.69 7.12
C LEU A 43 4.31 15.90 7.68
N GLU A 44 4.89 16.32 8.82
CA GLU A 44 5.96 15.58 9.47
C GLU A 44 5.50 14.17 9.89
N LEU A 45 4.33 14.08 10.51
CA LEU A 45 3.76 12.80 10.93
C LEU A 45 3.41 11.92 9.73
N LEU A 46 2.88 12.52 8.65
CA LEU A 46 2.58 11.83 7.40
C LEU A 46 3.85 11.18 6.81
N ILE A 47 4.94 11.95 6.66
CA ILE A 47 6.21 11.45 6.10
C ILE A 47 6.79 10.33 6.97
N GLN A 48 6.81 10.52 8.29
CA GLN A 48 7.32 9.49 9.20
C GLN A 48 6.48 8.22 9.19
N ASP A 49 5.14 8.34 9.15
CA ASP A 49 4.28 7.14 9.10
C ASP A 49 4.33 6.48 7.72
N HIS A 50 4.55 7.23 6.65
CA HIS A 50 4.90 6.69 5.33
C HIS A 50 6.15 5.80 5.44
N ALA A 51 7.26 6.30 6.00
CA ALA A 51 8.45 5.47 6.25
C ALA A 51 8.14 4.20 7.07
N ASN A 52 7.24 4.28 8.05
CA ASN A 52 6.77 3.10 8.79
C ASN A 52 5.97 2.13 7.91
N CYS A 53 5.20 2.62 6.94
CA CYS A 53 4.43 1.78 6.02
C CYS A 53 5.37 0.96 5.12
N GLU A 54 6.36 1.58 4.49
CA GLU A 54 7.36 0.92 3.64
C GLU A 54 8.10 -0.19 4.42
N LYS A 55 8.60 0.14 5.60
CA LYS A 55 9.27 -0.84 6.46
C LYS A 55 8.36 -1.99 6.88
N LYS A 56 7.06 -1.76 7.13
CA LYS A 56 6.10 -2.80 7.48
C LYS A 56 5.73 -3.65 6.26
N ALA A 57 5.63 -3.06 5.06
CA ALA A 57 5.41 -3.78 3.81
C ALA A 57 6.57 -4.75 3.55
N ALA A 58 7.82 -4.28 3.60
CA ALA A 58 9.01 -5.13 3.51
C ALA A 58 9.02 -6.25 4.57
N GLY A 59 8.70 -5.92 5.83
CA GLY A 59 8.64 -6.88 6.93
C GLY A 59 7.54 -7.94 6.74
N THR A 60 6.39 -7.57 6.19
CA THR A 60 5.29 -8.48 5.87
C THR A 60 5.69 -9.44 4.76
N ALA A 61 6.26 -8.91 3.66
CA ALA A 61 6.76 -9.73 2.55
C ALA A 61 7.86 -10.71 3.01
N MET A 62 8.81 -10.25 3.85
CA MET A 62 9.84 -11.08 4.44
C MET A 62 9.25 -12.22 5.30
N ASN A 63 8.23 -11.92 6.11
CA ASN A 63 7.55 -12.92 6.94
C ASN A 63 6.84 -13.99 6.07
N LEU A 64 6.21 -13.59 4.97
CA LEU A 64 5.60 -14.52 4.00
C LEU A 64 6.65 -15.43 3.37
N MET A 65 7.84 -14.90 3.02
CA MET A 65 8.94 -15.71 2.48
C MET A 65 9.38 -16.79 3.47
N PHE A 66 9.48 -16.49 4.76
CA PHE A 66 9.82 -17.48 5.79
C PHE A 66 8.72 -18.54 5.97
N ARG A 67 7.47 -18.10 5.99
CA ARG A 67 6.33 -19.00 6.27
C ARG A 67 5.99 -19.92 5.10
N TYR A 68 6.14 -19.45 3.85
CA TYR A 68 5.72 -20.15 2.64
C TYR A 68 6.88 -20.43 1.68
N SER A 69 8.00 -20.92 2.20
CA SER A 69 9.25 -21.15 1.47
C SER A 69 9.17 -22.13 0.29
N PHE A 70 8.10 -22.92 0.23
CA PHE A 70 7.90 -23.94 -0.80
C PHE A 70 7.24 -23.41 -2.09
N PHE A 71 6.72 -22.18 -2.10
CA PHE A 71 6.20 -21.52 -3.30
C PHE A 71 7.29 -20.68 -3.98
N THR A 72 7.98 -21.22 -4.99
CA THR A 72 9.16 -20.57 -5.59
C THR A 72 8.83 -19.22 -6.24
N ASP A 73 7.72 -19.13 -7.00
CA ASP A 73 7.34 -17.89 -7.68
C ASP A 73 6.94 -16.79 -6.67
N LEU A 74 6.27 -17.16 -5.59
CA LEU A 74 6.00 -16.29 -4.45
C LEU A 74 7.31 -15.76 -3.85
N GLN A 75 8.32 -16.62 -3.65
CA GLN A 75 9.63 -16.22 -3.11
C GLN A 75 10.31 -15.16 -3.98
N VAL A 76 10.32 -15.37 -5.30
CA VAL A 76 10.97 -14.44 -6.25
C VAL A 76 10.30 -13.07 -6.24
N LYS A 77 8.96 -13.05 -6.31
CA LYS A 77 8.17 -11.81 -6.31
C LYS A 77 8.29 -11.06 -4.99
N LEU A 78 8.15 -11.74 -3.85
CA LEU A 78 8.28 -11.12 -2.54
C LEU A 78 9.71 -10.60 -2.29
N ALA A 79 10.75 -11.27 -2.78
CA ALA A 79 12.12 -10.78 -2.69
C ALA A 79 12.35 -9.49 -3.52
N GLN A 80 11.67 -9.34 -4.65
CA GLN A 80 11.67 -8.09 -5.43
C GLN A 80 10.98 -6.97 -4.65
N LEU A 81 9.78 -7.24 -4.13
CA LEU A 81 9.01 -6.30 -3.32
C LEU A 81 9.83 -5.81 -2.12
N VAL A 82 10.41 -6.71 -1.33
CA VAL A 82 11.23 -6.33 -0.16
C VAL A 82 12.35 -5.34 -0.53
N ARG A 83 13.02 -5.54 -1.67
CA ARG A 83 14.09 -4.62 -2.09
C ARG A 83 13.55 -3.24 -2.45
N GLU A 84 12.40 -3.18 -3.12
CA GLU A 84 11.78 -1.92 -3.53
C GLU A 84 11.23 -1.17 -2.31
N GLU A 85 10.51 -1.83 -1.41
CA GLU A 85 10.02 -1.24 -0.18
C GLU A 85 11.13 -0.70 0.72
N MET A 86 12.26 -1.44 0.82
CA MET A 86 13.43 -0.95 1.57
C MET A 86 14.10 0.24 0.88
N LEU A 87 14.11 0.30 -0.45
CA LEU A 87 14.59 1.48 -1.18
C LEU A 87 13.66 2.69 -0.93
N HIS A 88 12.34 2.51 -0.99
CA HIS A 88 11.38 3.56 -0.68
C HIS A 88 11.57 4.06 0.77
N TYR A 89 11.73 3.15 1.72
CA TYR A 89 12.03 3.48 3.11
C TYR A 89 13.29 4.36 3.24
N GLU A 90 14.41 4.00 2.60
CA GLU A 90 15.64 4.78 2.58
C GLU A 90 15.41 6.19 2.00
N GLN A 91 14.66 6.30 0.90
CA GLN A 91 14.34 7.57 0.27
C GLN A 91 13.50 8.47 1.19
N VAL A 92 12.51 7.91 1.91
CA VAL A 92 11.73 8.68 2.89
C VAL A 92 12.57 9.14 4.06
N LEU A 93 13.52 8.33 4.55
CA LEU A 93 14.48 8.76 5.56
C LEU A 93 15.37 9.92 5.08
N GLU A 94 15.78 9.94 3.80
CA GLU A 94 16.48 11.08 3.21
C GLU A 94 15.62 12.36 3.21
N PHE A 95 14.30 12.26 2.92
CA PHE A 95 13.37 13.38 3.02
C PHE A 95 13.26 13.89 4.44
N MET A 96 13.15 13.02 5.44
CA MET A 96 13.13 13.40 6.85
C MET A 96 14.42 14.12 7.26
N ALA A 97 15.57 13.56 6.87
CA ALA A 97 16.89 14.15 7.20
C ALA A 97 17.08 15.54 6.57
N LYS A 98 16.71 15.74 5.30
CA LYS A 98 16.78 17.05 4.62
C LYS A 98 15.91 18.11 5.29
N ARG A 99 14.78 17.69 5.89
CA ARG A 99 13.85 18.57 6.61
C ARG A 99 14.23 18.78 8.08
N GLY A 100 15.34 18.18 8.55
CA GLY A 100 15.73 18.22 9.96
C GLY A 100 14.71 17.54 10.87
N GLN A 101 13.90 16.64 10.33
CA GLN A 101 12.85 15.94 11.07
C GLN A 101 13.47 14.81 11.90
N GLU A 102 13.27 14.85 13.20
CA GLU A 102 13.67 13.79 14.11
C GLU A 102 12.63 12.66 14.15
N TRP A 103 13.12 11.44 14.31
CA TRP A 103 12.27 10.27 14.48
C TRP A 103 11.55 10.29 15.84
N LYS A 104 10.24 10.19 15.83
CA LYS A 104 9.39 10.15 17.05
C LYS A 104 8.75 8.76 17.19
N ALA A 105 8.44 8.37 18.42
CA ALA A 105 7.65 7.15 18.65
C ALA A 105 6.22 7.37 18.17
N VAL A 106 5.79 6.56 17.21
CA VAL A 106 4.43 6.61 16.61
C VAL A 106 3.77 5.24 16.79
N SER A 107 2.60 5.21 17.44
CA SER A 107 1.81 4.00 17.59
C SER A 107 1.19 3.58 16.25
N ALA A 108 0.97 2.28 16.05
CA ALA A 108 0.28 1.78 14.87
C ALA A 108 -1.17 2.28 14.82
N GLY A 109 -1.65 2.63 13.62
CA GLY A 109 -3.07 2.86 13.35
C GLY A 109 -3.88 1.57 13.31
N ARG A 110 -5.22 1.70 13.22
CA ARG A 110 -6.14 0.55 13.22
C ARG A 110 -6.29 -0.14 11.86
N TYR A 111 -5.92 0.50 10.76
CA TYR A 111 -6.19 0.06 9.39
C TYR A 111 -5.69 -1.37 9.12
N ALA A 112 -4.39 -1.60 9.19
CA ALA A 112 -3.82 -2.93 8.94
C ALA A 112 -4.35 -3.98 9.92
N GLY A 113 -4.54 -3.62 11.19
CA GLY A 113 -5.13 -4.50 12.19
C GLY A 113 -6.60 -4.82 11.92
N GLY A 114 -7.35 -3.88 11.36
CA GLY A 114 -8.73 -4.08 10.91
C GLY A 114 -8.82 -5.09 9.78
N LEU A 115 -8.04 -4.89 8.73
CA LEU A 115 -7.98 -5.82 7.59
C LEU A 115 -7.52 -7.22 7.99
N ARG A 116 -6.52 -7.33 8.87
CA ARG A 116 -6.01 -8.64 9.33
C ARG A 116 -7.02 -9.50 10.08
N LYS A 117 -8.06 -8.93 10.64
CA LYS A 117 -9.15 -9.69 11.30
C LYS A 117 -9.98 -10.49 10.31
N GLU A 118 -9.95 -10.11 9.04
CA GLU A 118 -10.70 -10.76 7.96
C GLU A 118 -9.98 -11.96 7.38
N ILE A 119 -8.72 -12.22 7.78
CA ILE A 119 -7.94 -13.37 7.30
C ILE A 119 -8.55 -14.66 7.82
N ARG A 120 -8.87 -15.56 6.91
CA ARG A 120 -9.29 -16.93 7.23
C ARG A 120 -8.18 -17.65 8.02
N THR A 121 -8.54 -18.61 8.88
CA THR A 121 -7.62 -19.26 9.81
C THR A 121 -7.03 -20.58 9.30
N TYR A 122 -7.39 -20.99 8.09
CA TYR A 122 -6.99 -22.26 7.47
C TYR A 122 -6.29 -22.00 6.12
N GLU A 123 -5.34 -22.86 5.78
CA GLU A 123 -4.56 -22.77 4.54
C GLU A 123 -5.20 -23.64 3.44
N PRO A 124 -5.07 -23.26 2.16
CA PRO A 124 -4.28 -22.12 1.63
C PRO A 124 -5.01 -20.78 1.64
N GLU A 125 -6.25 -20.75 2.05
CA GLU A 125 -7.13 -19.57 2.01
C GLU A 125 -6.59 -18.41 2.86
N ALA A 126 -5.89 -18.72 3.96
CA ALA A 126 -5.22 -17.71 4.80
C ALA A 126 -4.15 -16.95 4.02
N LEU A 127 -3.34 -17.64 3.22
CA LEU A 127 -2.32 -17.01 2.37
C LEU A 127 -2.98 -16.16 1.28
N VAL A 128 -4.02 -16.66 0.62
CA VAL A 128 -4.78 -15.91 -0.41
C VAL A 128 -5.33 -14.63 0.17
N ASP A 129 -5.94 -14.67 1.37
CA ASP A 129 -6.47 -13.48 2.05
C ASP A 129 -5.37 -12.47 2.40
N VAL A 130 -4.21 -12.93 2.87
CA VAL A 130 -3.07 -12.05 3.17
C VAL A 130 -2.57 -11.33 1.91
N LEU A 131 -2.52 -12.03 0.77
CA LEU A 131 -2.11 -11.45 -0.51
C LEU A 131 -3.15 -10.44 -1.03
N ILE A 132 -4.45 -10.74 -0.92
CA ILE A 132 -5.52 -9.79 -1.26
C ILE A 132 -5.44 -8.54 -0.36
N ILE A 133 -5.21 -8.69 0.93
CA ILE A 133 -5.01 -7.55 1.85
C ILE A 133 -3.78 -6.74 1.47
N GLY A 134 -2.68 -7.40 1.06
CA GLY A 134 -1.50 -6.73 0.49
C GLY A 134 -1.90 -5.85 -0.69
N ALA A 135 -2.66 -6.38 -1.65
CA ALA A 135 -3.15 -5.61 -2.79
C ALA A 135 -3.98 -4.38 -2.37
N PHE A 136 -4.82 -4.47 -1.33
CA PHE A 136 -5.57 -3.31 -0.81
C PHE A 136 -4.66 -2.26 -0.16
N VAL A 137 -3.61 -2.67 0.55
CA VAL A 137 -2.63 -1.75 1.15
C VAL A 137 -1.90 -0.97 0.06
N GLU A 138 -1.37 -1.66 -0.96
CA GLU A 138 -0.65 -1.04 -2.09
C GLU A 138 -1.57 -0.12 -2.92
N ALA A 139 -2.78 -0.59 -3.25
CA ALA A 139 -3.76 0.21 -3.97
C ALA A 139 -4.13 1.49 -3.19
N ARG A 140 -4.29 1.40 -1.85
CA ARG A 140 -4.59 2.57 -1.02
C ARG A 140 -3.39 3.50 -0.90
N SER A 141 -2.16 2.98 -0.80
CA SER A 141 -0.94 3.78 -0.86
C SER A 141 -0.86 4.54 -2.18
N CYS A 142 -1.04 3.85 -3.30
CA CYS A 142 -1.03 4.43 -4.64
C CYS A 142 -2.08 5.56 -4.77
N GLU A 143 -3.32 5.33 -4.35
CA GLU A 143 -4.41 6.31 -4.39
C GLU A 143 -4.08 7.55 -3.54
N ARG A 144 -3.51 7.37 -2.34
CA ARG A 144 -3.12 8.48 -1.47
C ARG A 144 -1.93 9.26 -2.01
N PHE A 145 -0.94 8.61 -2.58
CA PHE A 145 0.16 9.30 -3.26
C PHE A 145 -0.34 10.14 -4.44
N ALA A 146 -1.28 9.61 -5.24
CA ALA A 146 -1.88 10.36 -6.33
C ALA A 146 -2.65 11.58 -5.83
N ALA A 147 -3.44 11.44 -4.75
CA ALA A 147 -4.23 12.52 -4.16
C ALA A 147 -3.35 13.58 -3.45
N LEU A 148 -2.26 13.16 -2.81
CA LEU A 148 -1.34 14.06 -2.09
C LEU A 148 -0.40 14.83 -3.04
N SER A 149 0.02 14.22 -4.14
CA SER A 149 1.06 14.78 -5.01
C SER A 149 0.79 16.22 -5.51
N PRO A 150 -0.45 16.66 -5.77
CA PRO A 150 -0.73 18.04 -6.19
C PRO A 150 -0.88 19.03 -5.03
N ILE A 151 -0.99 18.59 -3.77
CA ILE A 151 -1.33 19.44 -2.62
C ILE A 151 -0.19 19.56 -1.59
N VAL A 152 0.87 18.77 -1.70
CA VAL A 152 2.09 18.89 -0.89
C VAL A 152 3.12 19.78 -1.61
N ASP A 153 4.27 20.05 -0.97
CA ASP A 153 5.34 20.81 -1.65
C ASP A 153 5.89 20.06 -2.89
N GLU A 154 6.50 20.82 -3.79
CA GLU A 154 6.92 20.31 -5.10
C GLU A 154 7.87 19.10 -5.02
N GLU A 155 8.82 19.09 -4.06
CA GLU A 155 9.79 18.02 -3.93
C GLU A 155 9.09 16.71 -3.50
N LEU A 156 8.24 16.77 -2.49
CA LEU A 156 7.48 15.63 -2.00
C LEU A 156 6.42 15.18 -3.02
N GLY A 157 5.74 16.12 -3.68
CA GLY A 157 4.77 15.81 -4.73
C GLY A 157 5.39 15.08 -5.92
N ARG A 158 6.61 15.46 -6.31
CA ARG A 158 7.39 14.75 -7.34
C ARG A 158 7.76 13.34 -6.90
N TYR A 159 8.16 13.17 -5.67
CA TYR A 159 8.47 11.86 -5.10
C TYR A 159 7.23 10.95 -5.04
N TYR A 160 6.09 11.47 -4.59
CA TYR A 160 4.84 10.69 -4.58
C TYR A 160 4.41 10.28 -6.00
N ARG A 161 4.56 11.15 -7.01
CA ARG A 161 4.31 10.75 -8.41
C ARG A 161 5.28 9.66 -8.90
N TYR A 162 6.53 9.67 -8.44
CA TYR A 162 7.51 8.63 -8.77
C TYR A 162 7.06 7.26 -8.22
N LEU A 163 6.51 7.20 -7.01
CA LEU A 163 6.06 5.96 -6.39
C LEU A 163 4.84 5.32 -7.09
N LEU A 164 4.01 6.08 -7.79
CA LEU A 164 2.76 5.58 -8.37
C LEU A 164 2.95 4.33 -9.24
N LYS A 165 4.05 4.24 -9.99
CA LYS A 165 4.32 3.10 -10.89
C LYS A 165 4.68 1.83 -10.11
N SER A 166 5.45 1.95 -9.03
CA SER A 166 5.80 0.83 -8.18
C SER A 166 4.59 0.31 -7.42
N GLU A 167 3.85 1.21 -6.78
CA GLU A 167 2.65 0.86 -6.00
C GLU A 167 1.55 0.21 -6.85
N ALA A 168 1.28 0.76 -8.05
CA ALA A 168 0.32 0.15 -8.98
C ALA A 168 0.77 -1.25 -9.41
N ARG A 169 2.08 -1.47 -9.63
CA ARG A 169 2.60 -2.78 -9.95
C ARG A 169 2.56 -3.72 -8.75
N HIS A 170 2.93 -3.27 -7.54
CA HIS A 170 2.84 -4.08 -6.31
C HIS A 170 1.41 -4.57 -6.08
N PHE A 171 0.43 -3.68 -6.25
CA PHE A 171 -0.99 -4.03 -6.20
C PHE A 171 -1.35 -5.18 -7.17
N GLU A 172 -0.94 -5.07 -8.45
CA GLU A 172 -1.18 -6.10 -9.46
C GLU A 172 -0.43 -7.41 -9.15
N ASP A 173 0.84 -7.31 -8.72
CA ASP A 173 1.67 -8.47 -8.33
C ASP A 173 1.04 -9.25 -7.17
N TYR A 174 0.51 -8.57 -6.15
CA TYR A 174 -0.19 -9.22 -5.04
C TYR A 174 -1.44 -9.98 -5.48
N LEU A 175 -2.25 -9.41 -6.40
CA LEU A 175 -3.43 -10.09 -6.94
C LEU A 175 -3.04 -11.29 -7.81
N ALA A 176 -2.01 -11.17 -8.62
CA ALA A 176 -1.47 -12.27 -9.41
C ALA A 176 -0.99 -13.41 -8.51
N LEU A 177 -0.24 -13.10 -7.45
CA LEU A 177 0.22 -14.08 -6.46
C LEU A 177 -0.93 -14.77 -5.74
N ALA A 178 -2.00 -14.05 -5.38
CA ALA A 178 -3.18 -14.66 -4.76
C ALA A 178 -3.82 -15.70 -5.69
N LYS A 179 -3.90 -15.39 -6.99
CA LYS A 179 -4.43 -16.31 -8.01
C LYS A 179 -3.51 -17.51 -8.24
N ASP A 180 -2.20 -17.29 -8.31
CA ASP A 180 -1.21 -18.35 -8.50
C ASP A 180 -1.22 -19.32 -7.32
N VAL A 181 -1.29 -18.82 -6.09
CA VAL A 181 -1.40 -19.64 -4.88
C VAL A 181 -2.68 -20.47 -4.88
N ALA A 182 -3.83 -19.84 -5.13
CA ALA A 182 -5.12 -20.53 -5.16
C ALA A 182 -5.17 -21.64 -6.21
N THR A 183 -4.58 -21.39 -7.39
CA THR A 183 -4.49 -22.37 -8.48
C THR A 183 -3.53 -23.51 -8.14
N THR A 184 -2.32 -23.19 -7.65
CA THR A 184 -1.29 -24.18 -7.31
C THR A 184 -1.71 -25.07 -6.14
N ALA A 185 -2.45 -24.51 -5.20
CA ALA A 185 -3.00 -25.25 -4.06
C ALA A 185 -4.30 -26.01 -4.39
N GLU A 186 -4.72 -26.03 -5.67
CA GLU A 186 -5.93 -26.73 -6.15
C GLU A 186 -7.21 -26.34 -5.37
N MET A 187 -7.33 -25.04 -5.01
CA MET A 187 -8.53 -24.56 -4.33
C MET A 187 -9.79 -24.79 -5.20
N LYS A 188 -10.90 -25.10 -4.54
CA LYS A 188 -12.17 -25.24 -5.24
C LYS A 188 -12.67 -23.88 -5.71
N ASN A 189 -12.97 -23.73 -7.01
CA ASN A 189 -13.46 -22.50 -7.62
C ASN A 189 -12.59 -21.25 -7.28
N PRO A 190 -11.28 -21.25 -7.56
CA PRO A 190 -10.38 -20.21 -7.07
C PRO A 190 -10.73 -18.80 -7.55
N ASP A 191 -11.20 -18.63 -8.78
CA ASP A 191 -11.60 -17.32 -9.31
C ASP A 191 -12.84 -16.75 -8.60
N GLU A 192 -13.81 -17.61 -8.25
CA GLU A 192 -15.02 -17.23 -7.49
C GLU A 192 -14.67 -16.86 -6.04
N ASP A 193 -13.89 -17.69 -5.37
CA ASP A 193 -13.41 -17.43 -4.00
C ASP A 193 -12.65 -16.09 -3.92
N ILE A 194 -11.71 -15.86 -4.82
CA ILE A 194 -10.94 -14.60 -4.87
C ILE A 194 -11.88 -13.40 -5.10
N ALA A 195 -12.83 -13.50 -6.01
CA ALA A 195 -13.78 -12.43 -6.30
C ALA A 195 -14.66 -12.09 -5.08
N GLU A 196 -15.16 -13.10 -4.39
CA GLU A 196 -15.93 -12.93 -3.15
C GLU A 196 -15.08 -12.31 -2.03
N ARG A 197 -13.83 -12.77 -1.87
CA ARG A 197 -12.92 -12.22 -0.87
C ARG A 197 -12.55 -10.77 -1.16
N ILE A 198 -12.27 -10.43 -2.41
CA ILE A 198 -12.03 -9.04 -2.82
C ILE A 198 -13.26 -8.17 -2.51
N ALA A 199 -14.47 -8.63 -2.83
CA ALA A 199 -15.69 -7.88 -2.55
C ALA A 199 -15.89 -7.64 -1.05
N HIS A 200 -15.66 -8.67 -0.22
CA HIS A 200 -15.75 -8.56 1.23
C HIS A 200 -14.70 -7.60 1.81
N ILE A 201 -13.43 -7.80 1.47
CA ILE A 201 -12.32 -6.98 1.98
C ILE A 201 -12.43 -5.53 1.50
N ARG A 202 -12.94 -5.31 0.27
CA ARG A 202 -13.24 -3.96 -0.26
C ARG A 202 -14.22 -3.19 0.64
N GLN A 203 -15.28 -3.85 1.12
CA GLN A 203 -16.23 -3.20 2.01
C GLN A 203 -15.58 -2.86 3.36
N VAL A 204 -14.85 -3.79 3.94
CA VAL A 204 -14.14 -3.56 5.22
C VAL A 204 -13.11 -2.43 5.09
N GLU A 205 -12.36 -2.41 3.99
CA GLU A 205 -11.38 -1.35 3.70
C GLU A 205 -12.06 0.01 3.57
N ALA A 206 -13.15 0.09 2.80
CA ALA A 206 -13.91 1.33 2.64
C ALA A 206 -14.48 1.84 3.97
N ASP A 207 -14.98 0.95 4.82
CA ASP A 207 -15.47 1.31 6.16
C ASP A 207 -14.33 1.84 7.06
N LEU A 208 -13.14 1.24 6.98
CA LEU A 208 -11.95 1.71 7.72
C LEU A 208 -11.52 3.11 7.26
N ILE A 209 -11.59 3.41 5.97
CA ILE A 209 -11.18 4.70 5.40
C ILE A 209 -12.22 5.80 5.67
N GLN A 210 -13.50 5.46 5.62
CA GLN A 210 -14.59 6.45 5.78
C GLN A 210 -14.97 6.70 7.23
N SER A 211 -14.66 5.78 8.15
CA SER A 211 -15.03 5.93 9.55
C SER A 211 -14.02 6.80 10.34
N PRO A 212 -14.48 7.45 11.44
CA PRO A 212 -13.64 8.31 12.25
C PRO A 212 -12.44 7.60 12.86
N ASP A 213 -11.30 8.28 12.89
CA ASP A 213 -10.06 7.80 13.49
C ASP A 213 -9.48 8.86 14.44
N LYS A 214 -9.20 8.46 15.70
CA LYS A 214 -8.64 9.36 16.73
C LYS A 214 -7.18 9.72 16.47
N GLN A 215 -6.49 8.95 15.63
CA GLN A 215 -5.07 9.12 15.35
C GLN A 215 -4.87 9.29 13.86
N PHE A 216 -4.34 10.43 13.46
CA PHE A 216 -3.92 10.61 12.08
C PHE A 216 -2.72 9.68 11.77
N ARG A 217 -2.84 8.92 10.67
CA ARG A 217 -1.82 8.01 10.12
C ARG A 217 -1.93 8.00 8.60
N PHE A 218 -0.87 7.52 7.95
CA PHE A 218 -0.88 7.40 6.48
C PHE A 218 -2.09 6.60 5.94
N HIS A 219 -2.54 5.56 6.65
CA HIS A 219 -3.73 4.77 6.30
C HIS A 219 -4.91 4.99 7.28
N SER A 220 -4.95 6.06 8.06
CA SER A 220 -6.10 6.31 8.93
C SER A 220 -7.36 6.67 8.15
N GLY A 221 -8.50 6.52 8.80
CA GLY A 221 -9.79 7.04 8.34
C GLY A 221 -9.92 8.55 8.50
N VAL A 222 -11.17 9.02 8.53
CA VAL A 222 -11.50 10.44 8.71
C VAL A 222 -11.01 10.92 10.08
N PRO A 223 -10.30 12.05 10.19
CA PRO A 223 -9.94 12.62 11.50
C PRO A 223 -11.15 12.87 12.38
N ALA A 224 -11.09 12.44 13.67
CA ALA A 224 -12.17 12.59 14.65
C ALA A 224 -11.98 13.83 15.52
#